data_3a2d3bb3ea29bbe716d9d56a2808d867
#
_entry.id   3a2d3bb3ea29bbe716d9d56a2808d867
#
_cell.length_a   1.000
_cell.length_b   1.000
_cell.length_c   1.000
_cell.angle_alpha   90.00
_cell.angle_beta   90.00
_cell.angle_gamma   90.00
#
_symmetry.space_group_name_H-M   'P 1'
#
loop_
_entity.id
_entity.type
_entity.pdbx_description
1 polymer ?
#
loop_
_entity_poly.entity_id
_entity_poly.type
_entity_poly.pdbx_seq_one_letter_code
_entity_poly.pdbx_strand_id
1 'polypeptide(L)'
;RGRTDVTLLYGFQSEPTPTDMNNLLRIPRLRELAGIPVGFMDHADGGDGSGASVSLLAAALGVRTFEKHITLDRELEMEDHVSALPPGAFGEYVAAIREITSALGSDDLELTESEQVYRNKSLKRVTARQSMRAGHILRWDDIHLIRGTEPVGVFDPIRVVGKVLVSNLEEGAAVEEGDVE
;
A
#
# COMPACT_ATOMS: atom_id res chain seq x y z
N ARG A 1 32.01 -17.09 -0.90
CA ARG A 1 30.88 -18.01 -1.12
C ARG A 1 30.16 -18.23 0.20
N GLY A 2 28.84 -17.99 0.24
CA GLY A 2 27.97 -18.35 1.36
C GLY A 2 27.84 -17.34 2.51
N ARG A 3 28.38 -16.13 2.43
CA ARG A 3 28.08 -15.05 3.39
C ARG A 3 26.72 -14.46 3.06
N THR A 4 25.82 -14.42 4.04
CA THR A 4 24.48 -13.82 3.95
C THR A 4 24.38 -12.51 4.73
N ASP A 5 25.46 -12.11 5.41
CA ASP A 5 25.59 -10.95 6.27
C ASP A 5 26.24 -9.74 5.52
N VAL A 6 26.12 -9.71 4.20
CA VAL A 6 26.68 -8.66 3.35
C VAL A 6 25.55 -7.90 2.66
N THR A 7 25.60 -6.58 2.69
CA THR A 7 24.78 -5.68 1.90
C THR A 7 25.63 -4.92 0.90
N LEU A 8 25.26 -4.94 -0.39
CA LEU A 8 25.88 -4.12 -1.41
C LEU A 8 25.30 -2.71 -1.31
N LEU A 9 26.13 -1.69 -1.16
CA LEU A 9 25.67 -0.30 -1.24
C LEU A 9 25.80 0.22 -2.67
N TYR A 10 24.74 0.81 -3.18
CA TYR A 10 24.65 1.45 -4.48
C TYR A 10 24.48 2.95 -4.31
N GLY A 11 25.23 3.74 -5.04
CA GLY A 11 25.11 5.20 -5.11
C GLY A 11 26.03 5.78 -6.17
N PHE A 12 25.80 7.02 -6.57
CA PHE A 12 26.66 7.75 -7.49
C PHE A 12 27.62 8.63 -6.68
N GLN A 13 28.92 8.52 -6.96
CA GLN A 13 29.99 9.20 -6.23
C GLN A 13 30.24 10.62 -6.78
N SER A 14 29.22 11.47 -6.75
CA SER A 14 29.32 12.90 -7.02
C SER A 14 28.70 13.68 -5.88
N GLU A 15 29.29 14.77 -5.49
CA GLU A 15 28.85 15.59 -4.37
C GLU A 15 28.61 17.04 -4.77
N PRO A 16 27.35 17.47 -4.80
CA PRO A 16 26.15 16.64 -4.63
C PRO A 16 25.86 15.78 -5.87
N THR A 17 25.16 14.66 -5.68
CA THR A 17 24.63 13.88 -6.79
C THR A 17 23.36 14.55 -7.34
N PRO A 18 23.30 14.97 -8.62
CA PRO A 18 22.08 15.43 -9.25
C PRO A 18 20.99 14.37 -9.21
N THR A 19 19.72 14.79 -9.01
CA THR A 19 18.60 13.87 -8.83
C THR A 19 18.45 12.85 -9.98
N ASP A 20 18.62 13.29 -11.22
CA ASP A 20 18.50 12.47 -12.44
C ASP A 20 19.66 11.47 -12.64
N MET A 21 20.78 11.66 -11.92
CA MET A 21 21.94 10.75 -11.97
C MET A 21 21.84 9.56 -11.01
N ASN A 22 20.88 9.53 -10.11
CA ASN A 22 20.76 8.45 -9.13
C ASN A 22 20.41 7.08 -9.74
N ASN A 23 19.70 7.03 -10.85
CA ASN A 23 19.37 5.80 -11.57
C ASN A 23 18.84 4.67 -10.65
N LEU A 24 17.90 4.97 -9.75
CA LEU A 24 17.43 4.07 -8.69
C LEU A 24 16.90 2.73 -9.19
N LEU A 25 16.39 2.66 -10.42
CA LEU A 25 15.93 1.40 -11.04
C LEU A 25 17.07 0.37 -11.22
N ARG A 26 18.33 0.75 -11.03
CA ARG A 26 19.43 -0.21 -10.96
C ARG A 26 19.43 -1.04 -9.68
N ILE A 27 18.83 -0.55 -8.60
CA ILE A 27 18.80 -1.23 -7.29
C ILE A 27 18.12 -2.61 -7.37
N PRO A 28 16.87 -2.74 -7.84
CA PRO A 28 16.24 -4.06 -7.97
C PRO A 28 17.02 -4.97 -8.94
N ARG A 29 17.60 -4.42 -10.01
CA ARG A 29 18.41 -5.20 -10.95
C ARG A 29 19.71 -5.71 -10.31
N LEU A 30 20.39 -4.89 -9.51
CA LEU A 30 21.58 -5.29 -8.77
C LEU A 30 21.25 -6.37 -7.73
N ARG A 31 20.11 -6.24 -7.03
CA ARG A 31 19.63 -7.25 -6.08
C ARG A 31 19.42 -8.60 -6.75
N GLU A 32 18.79 -8.62 -7.92
CA GLU A 32 18.58 -9.82 -8.71
C GLU A 32 19.91 -10.47 -9.14
N LEU A 33 20.86 -9.66 -9.65
CA LEU A 33 22.14 -10.14 -10.13
C LEU A 33 23.07 -10.63 -9.00
N ALA A 34 23.09 -9.92 -7.88
CA ALA A 34 24.00 -10.21 -6.78
C ALA A 34 23.44 -11.31 -5.82
N GLY A 35 22.12 -11.50 -5.76
CA GLY A 35 21.47 -12.44 -4.85
C GLY A 35 21.63 -12.07 -3.36
N ILE A 36 21.95 -10.79 -3.07
CA ILE A 36 22.12 -10.23 -1.72
C ILE A 36 21.38 -8.90 -1.60
N PRO A 37 21.09 -8.42 -0.36
CA PRO A 37 20.50 -7.11 -0.16
C PRO A 37 21.31 -5.99 -0.79
N VAL A 38 20.59 -4.99 -1.34
CA VAL A 38 21.20 -3.76 -1.86
C VAL A 38 20.67 -2.58 -1.06
N GLY A 39 21.61 -1.81 -0.49
CA GLY A 39 21.37 -0.54 0.18
C GLY A 39 21.62 0.64 -0.76
N PHE A 40 21.39 1.84 -0.28
CA PHE A 40 21.55 3.07 -1.03
C PHE A 40 22.45 4.07 -0.31
N MET A 41 23.45 4.61 -1.03
CA MET A 41 24.31 5.71 -0.60
C MET A 41 23.74 7.01 -1.17
N ASP A 42 23.25 7.87 -0.30
CA ASP A 42 22.62 9.13 -0.67
C ASP A 42 23.60 10.30 -0.59
N HIS A 43 24.04 10.78 -1.75
CA HIS A 43 24.91 11.96 -1.90
C HIS A 43 24.15 13.19 -2.44
N ALA A 44 22.80 13.22 -2.35
CA ALA A 44 22.02 14.41 -2.70
C ALA A 44 22.38 15.59 -1.78
N ASP A 45 22.18 16.82 -2.27
CA ASP A 45 22.43 18.03 -1.49
C ASP A 45 21.65 18.02 -0.18
N GLY A 46 22.34 18.22 0.92
CA GLY A 46 21.76 18.28 2.25
C GLY A 46 21.09 19.62 2.57
N GLY A 47 21.24 20.65 1.73
CA GLY A 47 20.75 22.00 1.99
C GLY A 47 19.54 22.46 1.18
N ASP A 48 19.13 21.71 0.17
CA ASP A 48 18.05 22.11 -0.76
C ASP A 48 16.64 21.72 -0.30
N GLY A 49 16.50 21.11 0.89
CA GLY A 49 15.24 20.62 1.42
C GLY A 49 14.71 19.34 0.74
N SER A 50 15.35 18.88 -0.33
CA SER A 50 14.99 17.63 -1.03
C SER A 50 15.71 16.41 -0.46
N GLY A 51 16.54 16.60 0.55
CA GLY A 51 17.53 15.65 1.05
C GLY A 51 17.04 14.24 1.43
N ALA A 52 15.73 14.05 1.61
CA ALA A 52 15.15 12.74 1.83
C ALA A 52 14.49 12.14 0.58
N SER A 53 14.15 12.93 -0.43
CA SER A 53 13.26 12.52 -1.53
C SER A 53 13.81 11.33 -2.32
N VAL A 54 15.09 11.32 -2.64
CA VAL A 54 15.73 10.22 -3.39
C VAL A 54 15.78 8.95 -2.54
N SER A 55 16.12 9.09 -1.26
CA SER A 55 16.13 7.96 -0.31
C SER A 55 14.74 7.39 -0.05
N LEU A 56 13.68 8.21 -0.03
CA LEU A 56 12.30 7.74 0.08
C LEU A 56 11.90 6.90 -1.14
N LEU A 57 12.30 7.32 -2.35
CA LEU A 57 12.11 6.50 -3.56
C LEU A 57 12.88 5.19 -3.49
N ALA A 58 14.12 5.21 -3.00
CA ALA A 58 14.90 3.99 -2.79
C ALA A 58 14.24 3.05 -1.77
N ALA A 59 13.68 3.60 -0.68
CA ALA A 59 12.90 2.85 0.30
C ALA A 59 11.69 2.16 -0.34
N ALA A 60 10.96 2.86 -1.22
CA ALA A 60 9.84 2.30 -1.98
C ALA A 60 10.27 1.15 -2.93
N LEU A 61 11.51 1.17 -3.42
CA LEU A 61 12.12 0.06 -4.17
C LEU A 61 12.63 -1.08 -3.28
N GLY A 62 12.32 -1.06 -1.99
CA GLY A 62 12.65 -2.12 -1.04
C GLY A 62 14.05 -2.01 -0.42
N VAL A 63 14.70 -0.85 -0.51
CA VAL A 63 15.95 -0.58 0.24
C VAL A 63 15.64 -0.51 1.74
N ARG A 64 16.54 -1.09 2.54
CA ARG A 64 16.44 -1.11 4.02
C ARG A 64 17.72 -0.65 4.71
N THR A 65 18.79 -0.41 3.95
CA THR A 65 20.08 0.08 4.45
C THR A 65 20.44 1.35 3.69
N PHE A 66 20.65 2.42 4.42
CA PHE A 66 20.96 3.74 3.86
C PHE A 66 22.26 4.28 4.45
N GLU A 67 23.02 4.97 3.63
CA GLU A 67 24.16 5.76 4.01
C GLU A 67 23.90 7.21 3.66
N LYS A 68 24.20 8.12 4.56
CA LYS A 68 24.10 9.57 4.38
C LYS A 68 25.14 10.27 5.21
N HIS A 69 25.78 11.27 4.62
CA HIS A 69 26.75 12.11 5.33
C HIS A 69 26.08 12.94 6.44
N ILE A 70 26.77 13.09 7.56
CA ILE A 70 26.36 13.94 8.68
C ILE A 70 27.47 14.93 9.01
N THR A 71 27.11 16.16 9.31
CA THR A 71 28.04 17.20 9.79
C THR A 71 27.43 17.90 11.01
N LEU A 72 28.26 18.40 11.90
CA LEU A 72 27.77 19.20 13.04
C LEU A 72 27.19 20.53 12.57
N ASP A 73 27.83 21.16 11.59
CA ASP A 73 27.41 22.40 10.99
C ASP A 73 27.91 22.45 9.54
N ARG A 74 27.03 22.78 8.60
CA ARG A 74 27.38 22.91 7.18
C ARG A 74 28.26 24.14 6.90
N GLU A 75 28.15 25.19 7.73
CA GLU A 75 28.98 26.40 7.60
C GLU A 75 30.47 26.14 7.88
N LEU A 76 30.80 25.01 8.51
CA LEU A 76 32.18 24.62 8.72
C LEU A 76 32.87 24.14 7.44
N GLU A 77 32.14 23.95 6.35
CA GLU A 77 32.63 23.53 5.03
C GLU A 77 33.62 22.35 5.09
N MET A 78 33.37 21.41 6.02
CA MET A 78 34.17 20.20 6.12
C MET A 78 34.00 19.33 4.88
N GLU A 79 34.85 18.32 4.70
CA GLU A 79 34.76 17.35 3.61
C GLU A 79 33.32 16.82 3.52
N ASP A 80 32.79 16.74 2.28
CA ASP A 80 31.43 16.23 1.96
C ASP A 80 30.27 17.04 2.57
N HIS A 81 30.49 18.25 3.10
CA HIS A 81 29.48 19.07 3.76
C HIS A 81 28.27 19.38 2.88
N VAL A 82 28.43 19.42 1.55
CA VAL A 82 27.36 19.70 0.61
C VAL A 82 26.28 18.62 0.67
N SER A 83 26.70 17.34 0.75
CA SER A 83 25.81 16.20 0.86
C SER A 83 25.44 15.83 2.29
N ALA A 84 26.06 16.50 3.29
CA ALA A 84 25.85 16.19 4.70
C ALA A 84 24.64 16.91 5.30
N LEU A 85 23.98 16.24 6.23
CA LEU A 85 22.87 16.77 7.02
C LEU A 85 23.36 17.16 8.44
N PRO A 86 22.94 18.30 8.99
CA PRO A 86 23.11 18.58 10.41
C PRO A 86 22.22 17.65 11.26
N PRO A 87 22.53 17.45 12.57
CA PRO A 87 21.87 16.43 13.39
C PRO A 87 20.34 16.47 13.42
N GLY A 88 19.74 17.68 13.43
CA GLY A 88 18.29 17.84 13.38
C GLY A 88 17.69 17.31 12.07
N ALA A 89 18.22 17.77 10.93
CA ALA A 89 17.77 17.34 9.60
C ALA A 89 18.05 15.84 9.37
N PHE A 90 19.15 15.31 9.94
CA PHE A 90 19.42 13.86 9.90
C PHE A 90 18.36 13.07 10.68
N GLY A 91 17.92 13.59 11.83
CA GLY A 91 16.81 13.00 12.59
C GLY A 91 15.51 12.96 11.79
N GLU A 92 15.15 14.04 11.10
CA GLU A 92 13.98 14.14 10.22
C GLU A 92 14.10 13.17 9.03
N TYR A 93 15.26 13.09 8.41
CA TYR A 93 15.57 12.15 7.34
C TYR A 93 15.33 10.69 7.77
N VAL A 94 15.85 10.29 8.93
CA VAL A 94 15.63 8.94 9.47
C VAL A 94 14.15 8.68 9.78
N ALA A 95 13.46 9.67 10.37
CA ALA A 95 12.03 9.57 10.67
C ALA A 95 11.19 9.37 9.39
N ALA A 96 11.44 10.16 8.35
CA ALA A 96 10.76 10.06 7.07
C ALA A 96 10.95 8.69 6.40
N ILE A 97 12.18 8.15 6.39
CA ILE A 97 12.46 6.82 5.84
C ILE A 97 11.71 5.73 6.62
N ARG A 98 11.68 5.81 7.96
CA ARG A 98 10.96 4.84 8.79
C ARG A 98 9.46 4.89 8.54
N GLU A 99 8.89 6.09 8.44
CA GLU A 99 7.47 6.30 8.16
C GLU A 99 7.08 5.69 6.81
N ILE A 100 7.78 6.04 5.73
CA ILE A 100 7.51 5.49 4.38
C ILE A 100 7.69 3.96 4.36
N THR A 101 8.71 3.45 5.05
CA THR A 101 8.93 2.01 5.13
C THR A 101 7.77 1.29 5.83
N SER A 102 7.18 1.89 6.87
CA SER A 102 6.01 1.33 7.52
C SER A 102 4.77 1.37 6.64
N ALA A 103 4.63 2.41 5.80
CA ALA A 103 3.51 2.56 4.89
C ALA A 103 3.51 1.55 3.73
N LEU A 104 4.65 0.92 3.43
CA LEU A 104 4.71 -0.13 2.41
C LEU A 104 3.93 -1.39 2.83
N GLY A 105 3.78 -1.65 4.12
CA GLY A 105 3.04 -2.80 4.63
C GLY A 105 3.58 -4.14 4.14
N SER A 106 2.68 -5.05 3.81
CA SER A 106 2.97 -6.34 3.17
C SER A 106 2.27 -6.43 1.82
N ASP A 107 2.70 -7.37 0.98
CA ASP A 107 2.07 -7.73 -0.29
C ASP A 107 0.98 -8.81 -0.12
N ASP A 108 0.63 -9.13 1.10
CA ASP A 108 -0.47 -10.02 1.42
C ASP A 108 -1.81 -9.37 1.02
N LEU A 109 -2.65 -10.13 0.31
CA LEU A 109 -3.97 -9.70 -0.14
C LEU A 109 -5.09 -10.09 0.85
N GLU A 110 -4.74 -10.70 1.98
CA GLU A 110 -5.72 -10.95 3.03
C GLU A 110 -6.16 -9.63 3.67
N LEU A 111 -7.46 -9.51 3.89
CA LEU A 111 -8.01 -8.30 4.50
C LEU A 111 -7.58 -8.21 5.97
N THR A 112 -7.04 -7.07 6.34
CA THR A 112 -6.82 -6.72 7.75
C THR A 112 -8.15 -6.65 8.49
N GLU A 113 -8.11 -6.71 9.81
CA GLU A 113 -9.30 -6.59 10.66
C GLU A 113 -10.09 -5.29 10.35
N SER A 114 -9.40 -4.17 10.19
CA SER A 114 -10.00 -2.87 9.84
C SER A 114 -10.69 -2.88 8.48
N GLU A 115 -10.07 -3.52 7.48
CA GLU A 115 -10.65 -3.68 6.15
C GLU A 115 -11.86 -4.60 6.16
N GLN A 116 -11.82 -5.68 6.94
CA GLN A 116 -12.96 -6.57 7.13
C GLN A 116 -14.14 -5.83 7.77
N VAL A 117 -13.90 -5.04 8.80
CA VAL A 117 -14.94 -4.19 9.43
C VAL A 117 -15.52 -3.20 8.41
N TYR A 118 -14.64 -2.53 7.64
CA TYR A 118 -15.09 -1.60 6.59
C TYR A 118 -15.87 -2.30 5.49
N ARG A 119 -15.41 -3.47 5.03
CA ARG A 119 -16.10 -4.30 4.03
C ARG A 119 -17.53 -4.64 4.50
N ASN A 120 -17.67 -5.18 5.70
CA ASN A 120 -18.96 -5.58 6.25
C ASN A 120 -19.95 -4.40 6.32
N LYS A 121 -19.45 -3.20 6.69
CA LYS A 121 -20.25 -1.97 6.77
C LYS A 121 -20.60 -1.38 5.39
N SER A 122 -19.78 -1.64 4.37
CA SER A 122 -19.88 -0.99 3.04
C SER A 122 -20.54 -1.86 2.00
N LEU A 123 -20.59 -3.17 2.19
CA LEU A 123 -21.22 -4.10 1.26
C LEU A 123 -22.71 -3.80 1.12
N LYS A 124 -23.16 -3.76 -0.13
CA LYS A 124 -24.58 -3.67 -0.46
C LYS A 124 -25.10 -5.07 -0.67
N ARG A 125 -26.23 -5.39 -0.06
CA ARG A 125 -26.95 -6.64 -0.22
C ARG A 125 -28.14 -6.48 -1.14
N VAL A 126 -28.55 -7.56 -1.79
CA VAL A 126 -29.77 -7.64 -2.56
C VAL A 126 -30.95 -7.56 -1.60
N THR A 127 -31.89 -6.64 -1.85
CA THR A 127 -33.02 -6.33 -0.99
C THR A 127 -34.25 -6.25 -1.84
N ALA A 128 -35.37 -6.84 -1.40
CA ALA A 128 -36.63 -6.80 -2.09
C ALA A 128 -37.18 -5.36 -2.18
N ARG A 129 -37.54 -4.93 -3.38
CA ARG A 129 -38.15 -3.62 -3.63
C ARG A 129 -39.64 -3.58 -3.29
N GLN A 130 -40.28 -4.74 -3.30
CA GLN A 130 -41.68 -4.95 -3.01
C GLN A 130 -41.89 -6.33 -2.41
N SER A 131 -43.03 -6.55 -1.74
CA SER A 131 -43.39 -7.88 -1.25
C SER A 131 -43.71 -8.82 -2.40
N MET A 132 -43.16 -10.03 -2.36
CA MET A 132 -43.29 -11.06 -3.39
C MET A 132 -43.65 -12.39 -2.75
N ARG A 133 -44.40 -13.23 -3.48
CA ARG A 133 -44.82 -14.56 -3.01
C ARG A 133 -43.89 -15.66 -3.52
N ALA A 134 -43.87 -16.77 -2.82
CA ALA A 134 -43.25 -18.00 -3.29
C ALA A 134 -43.73 -18.33 -4.72
N GLY A 135 -42.84 -18.82 -5.57
CA GLY A 135 -43.07 -19.06 -6.99
C GLY A 135 -42.82 -17.87 -7.91
N HIS A 136 -42.52 -16.67 -7.38
CA HIS A 136 -42.13 -15.51 -8.19
C HIS A 136 -40.71 -15.66 -8.72
N ILE A 137 -40.50 -15.36 -10.01
CA ILE A 137 -39.16 -15.31 -10.62
C ILE A 137 -38.59 -13.94 -10.40
N LEU A 138 -37.49 -13.85 -9.64
CA LEU A 138 -36.82 -12.60 -9.34
C LEU A 138 -36.29 -11.91 -10.61
N ARG A 139 -36.60 -10.64 -10.78
CA ARG A 139 -36.14 -9.76 -11.86
C ARG A 139 -35.32 -8.61 -11.32
N TRP A 140 -34.58 -7.95 -12.18
CA TRP A 140 -33.81 -6.76 -11.80
C TRP A 140 -34.65 -5.65 -11.19
N ASP A 141 -35.89 -5.47 -11.65
CA ASP A 141 -36.84 -4.45 -11.16
C ASP A 141 -37.40 -4.77 -9.78
N ASP A 142 -37.29 -6.02 -9.34
CA ASP A 142 -37.81 -6.49 -8.04
C ASP A 142 -36.84 -6.24 -6.89
N ILE A 143 -35.63 -5.83 -7.20
CA ILE A 143 -34.56 -5.74 -6.21
C ILE A 143 -33.86 -4.37 -6.21
N HIS A 144 -33.22 -4.05 -5.09
CA HIS A 144 -32.19 -3.02 -4.99
C HIS A 144 -30.97 -3.51 -4.20
N LEU A 145 -29.90 -2.76 -4.36
CA LEU A 145 -28.67 -2.99 -3.60
C LEU A 145 -28.57 -1.95 -2.48
N ILE A 146 -28.84 -2.35 -1.24
CA ILE A 146 -28.83 -1.47 -0.07
C ILE A 146 -27.75 -1.90 0.92
N ARG A 147 -27.07 -0.92 1.52
CA ARG A 147 -26.15 -1.18 2.63
C ARG A 147 -26.96 -1.69 3.82
N GLY A 148 -26.54 -2.83 4.39
CA GLY A 148 -27.12 -3.36 5.61
C GLY A 148 -26.24 -3.08 6.83
N THR A 149 -26.83 -3.24 8.01
CA THR A 149 -26.08 -3.19 9.29
C THR A 149 -25.42 -4.53 9.59
N GLU A 150 -25.96 -5.62 9.06
CA GLU A 150 -25.50 -6.98 9.28
C GLU A 150 -24.97 -7.59 7.98
N PRO A 151 -23.96 -8.45 8.01
CA PRO A 151 -23.41 -9.11 6.84
C PRO A 151 -24.26 -10.32 6.40
N VAL A 152 -25.58 -10.13 6.31
CA VAL A 152 -26.55 -11.17 5.97
C VAL A 152 -27.15 -10.86 4.60
N GLY A 153 -27.41 -11.91 3.80
CA GLY A 153 -28.02 -11.82 2.47
C GLY A 153 -27.04 -12.02 1.32
N VAL A 154 -27.58 -12.04 0.12
CA VAL A 154 -26.80 -12.17 -1.12
C VAL A 154 -26.26 -10.79 -1.53
N PHE A 155 -24.98 -10.73 -1.86
CA PHE A 155 -24.30 -9.48 -2.27
C PHE A 155 -24.16 -9.35 -3.79
N ASP A 156 -24.23 -10.47 -4.50
CA ASP A 156 -24.16 -10.50 -5.97
C ASP A 156 -25.56 -10.80 -6.54
N PRO A 157 -26.23 -9.81 -7.16
CA PRO A 157 -27.58 -9.99 -7.69
C PRO A 157 -27.65 -11.03 -8.81
N ILE A 158 -26.58 -11.32 -9.52
CA ILE A 158 -26.54 -12.33 -10.59
C ILE A 158 -26.86 -13.73 -10.02
N ARG A 159 -26.56 -13.96 -8.74
CA ARG A 159 -26.81 -15.25 -8.07
C ARG A 159 -28.27 -15.52 -7.79
N VAL A 160 -29.15 -14.51 -7.85
CA VAL A 160 -30.58 -14.61 -7.48
C VAL A 160 -31.52 -14.16 -8.59
N VAL A 161 -31.14 -13.25 -9.46
CA VAL A 161 -31.96 -12.82 -10.60
C VAL A 161 -32.16 -13.98 -11.56
N GLY A 162 -33.39 -14.19 -11.97
CA GLY A 162 -33.80 -15.30 -12.83
C GLY A 162 -34.17 -16.58 -12.06
N LYS A 163 -33.96 -16.63 -10.76
CA LYS A 163 -34.33 -17.75 -9.90
C LYS A 163 -35.75 -17.59 -9.32
N VAL A 164 -36.32 -18.68 -8.85
CA VAL A 164 -37.69 -18.75 -8.29
C VAL A 164 -37.62 -18.60 -6.76
N LEU A 165 -38.47 -17.75 -6.18
CA LEU A 165 -38.61 -17.66 -4.73
C LEU A 165 -39.27 -18.93 -4.18
N VAL A 166 -38.63 -19.54 -3.16
CA VAL A 166 -39.15 -20.72 -2.45
C VAL A 166 -40.05 -20.32 -1.26
N SER A 167 -39.94 -19.07 -0.80
CA SER A 167 -40.74 -18.50 0.29
C SER A 167 -41.24 -17.11 -0.06
N ASN A 168 -42.20 -16.59 0.73
CA ASN A 168 -42.64 -15.20 0.60
C ASN A 168 -41.50 -14.27 1.07
N LEU A 169 -41.32 -13.17 0.35
CA LEU A 169 -40.32 -12.15 0.68
C LEU A 169 -41.03 -10.80 0.85
N GLU A 170 -40.83 -10.17 2.00
CA GLU A 170 -41.43 -8.85 2.29
C GLU A 170 -40.58 -7.71 1.70
N GLU A 171 -41.27 -6.60 1.39
CA GLU A 171 -40.58 -5.36 0.97
C GLU A 171 -39.52 -4.96 1.99
N GLY A 172 -38.32 -4.61 1.51
CA GLY A 172 -37.18 -4.24 2.34
C GLY A 172 -36.38 -5.41 2.96
N ALA A 173 -36.88 -6.65 2.83
CA ALA A 173 -36.15 -7.82 3.30
C ALA A 173 -34.93 -8.11 2.45
N ALA A 174 -33.82 -8.54 3.09
CA ALA A 174 -32.64 -9.04 2.37
C ALA A 174 -33.00 -10.39 1.71
N VAL A 175 -32.50 -10.59 0.48
CA VAL A 175 -32.60 -11.89 -0.18
C VAL A 175 -31.46 -12.76 0.31
N GLU A 176 -31.75 -13.95 0.81
CA GLU A 176 -30.76 -14.95 1.21
C GLU A 176 -30.66 -16.06 0.16
N GLU A 177 -29.54 -16.83 0.20
CA GLU A 177 -29.34 -17.93 -0.75
C GLU A 177 -30.43 -19.01 -0.64
N GLY A 178 -30.96 -19.19 0.56
CA GLY A 178 -32.08 -20.13 0.82
C GLY A 178 -33.45 -19.66 0.37
N ASP A 179 -33.63 -18.42 -0.04
CA ASP A 179 -34.91 -17.89 -0.50
C ASP A 179 -35.16 -18.21 -1.98
N VAL A 180 -34.20 -18.73 -2.71
CA VAL A 180 -34.28 -18.94 -4.16
C VAL A 180 -33.73 -20.30 -4.60
N GLU A 181 -34.33 -20.87 -5.65
CA GLU A 181 -33.85 -22.07 -6.32
C GLU A 181 -33.70 -21.91 -7.84
#